data_6a622a8b0f5564490f33fdd53f98ff4c
#
_entry.id   6a622a8b0f5564490f33fdd53f98ff4c
#
_cell.length_a   1.000
_cell.length_b   1.000
_cell.length_c   1.000
_cell.angle_alpha   90.00
_cell.angle_beta   90.00
_cell.angle_gamma   90.00
#
_symmetry.space_group_name_H-M   'P 1'
#
loop_
_entity.id
_entity.type
_entity.pdbx_description
1 polymer ?
#
loop_
_entity_poly.entity_id
_entity_poly.type
_entity_poly.pdbx_seq_one_letter_code
_entity_poly.pdbx_strand_id
1 'polypeptide(L)'
;MSEKIPMLKTIKWQKLNDCEMNNQNFEALLRNEIPSIRIPKFASDEECNKLALAIEKVGFDFYRNVEPPIGRIGITQFEYRNRDKLGYFDAVKKANTTYNQVTSLSFDPLKRLATTLRQNVSSKVQIAYEDEAYGDYFAGLIRQINIALLHIDFAELDAPNWGIGNVTSQLVWNLYVKAPSQGGICKVYNRQWQPDDEKYKTPGSYGYDSSLVTNSEVKHNIPLTGDLVIFNSRNFHEVLPGIGERITISSFIGKMPGGDLVFWS
;
A
#
# COMPACT_ATOMS: atom_id res chain seq x y z
N MET A 1 1.44 19.88 21.95
CA MET A 1 0.36 20.56 21.19
C MET A 1 0.28 19.83 19.87
N SER A 2 -0.80 19.10 19.61
CA SER A 2 -1.01 18.45 18.30
C SER A 2 -1.20 19.57 17.27
N GLU A 3 -0.22 19.77 16.41
CA GLU A 3 -0.43 20.60 15.21
C GLU A 3 -1.59 19.97 14.43
N LYS A 4 -2.62 20.78 14.17
CA LYS A 4 -3.79 20.32 13.41
C LYS A 4 -3.34 19.92 12.02
N ILE A 5 -3.55 18.67 11.64
CA ILE A 5 -3.37 18.21 10.26
C ILE A 5 -4.14 19.18 9.34
N PRO A 6 -3.49 19.84 8.39
CA PRO A 6 -4.14 20.85 7.57
C PRO A 6 -5.24 20.24 6.70
N MET A 7 -6.39 20.90 6.64
CA MET A 7 -7.48 20.51 5.72
C MET A 7 -7.00 20.65 4.27
N LEU A 8 -6.99 19.55 3.53
CA LEU A 8 -6.65 19.53 2.12
C LEU A 8 -7.86 19.91 1.27
N LYS A 9 -7.63 20.78 0.29
CA LYS A 9 -8.64 21.02 -0.75
C LYS A 9 -8.70 19.79 -1.66
N THR A 10 -9.90 19.30 -1.97
CA THR A 10 -10.08 18.25 -2.98
C THR A 10 -9.61 18.79 -4.33
N ILE A 11 -8.57 18.20 -4.88
CA ILE A 11 -8.06 18.53 -6.22
C ILE A 11 -8.81 17.62 -7.19
N LYS A 12 -9.43 18.18 -8.22
CA LYS A 12 -10.04 17.38 -9.28
C LYS A 12 -8.96 16.65 -10.06
N TRP A 13 -9.13 15.35 -10.28
CA TRP A 13 -8.17 14.58 -11.08
C TRP A 13 -8.16 15.08 -12.53
N GLN A 14 -6.97 15.23 -13.08
CA GLN A 14 -6.77 15.72 -14.45
C GLN A 14 -7.29 14.73 -15.48
N LYS A 15 -7.31 13.42 -15.15
CA LYS A 15 -7.81 12.32 -15.96
C LYS A 15 -8.17 11.12 -15.08
N LEU A 16 -9.09 10.28 -15.54
CA LEU A 16 -9.51 9.05 -14.84
C LEU A 16 -8.83 7.79 -15.36
N ASN A 17 -8.13 7.86 -16.48
CA ASN A 17 -7.40 6.72 -17.04
C ASN A 17 -6.11 6.45 -16.27
N ASP A 18 -5.61 5.23 -16.39
CA ASP A 18 -4.30 4.88 -15.89
C ASP A 18 -3.22 5.75 -16.55
N CYS A 19 -2.25 6.17 -15.73
CA CYS A 19 -1.07 6.88 -16.20
C CYS A 19 0.12 5.92 -16.21
N GLU A 20 1.00 6.09 -17.15
CA GLU A 20 2.27 5.37 -17.20
C GLU A 20 3.28 5.92 -16.20
N MET A 21 4.26 5.12 -15.84
CA MET A 21 5.34 5.52 -14.94
C MET A 21 6.31 6.47 -15.66
N ASN A 22 6.37 7.70 -15.17
CA ASN A 22 7.40 8.69 -15.48
C ASN A 22 7.42 9.73 -14.35
N ASN A 23 8.44 10.60 -14.34
CA ASN A 23 8.62 11.58 -13.27
C ASN A 23 7.42 12.55 -13.13
N GLN A 24 6.87 13.03 -14.24
CA GLN A 24 5.74 13.98 -14.22
C GLN A 24 4.49 13.35 -13.60
N ASN A 25 4.14 12.13 -14.01
CA ASN A 25 2.98 11.41 -13.48
C ASN A 25 3.22 11.00 -12.02
N PHE A 26 4.44 10.61 -11.65
CA PHE A 26 4.75 10.23 -10.27
C PHE A 26 4.60 11.44 -9.31
N GLU A 27 5.12 12.61 -9.68
CA GLU A 27 4.94 13.84 -8.90
C GLU A 27 3.46 14.28 -8.87
N ALA A 28 2.71 14.12 -9.98
CA ALA A 28 1.27 14.39 -10.01
C ALA A 28 0.49 13.45 -9.08
N LEU A 29 0.89 12.16 -9.00
CA LEU A 29 0.28 11.19 -8.09
C LEU A 29 0.55 11.54 -6.62
N LEU A 30 1.77 11.95 -6.28
CA LEU A 30 2.13 12.42 -4.94
C LEU A 30 1.27 13.63 -4.51
N ARG A 31 0.94 14.53 -5.45
CA ARG A 31 0.06 15.69 -5.21
C ARG A 31 -1.44 15.38 -5.35
N ASN A 32 -1.80 14.10 -5.57
CA ASN A 32 -3.20 13.67 -5.80
C ASN A 32 -3.87 14.33 -7.02
N GLU A 33 -3.12 14.68 -8.05
CA GLU A 33 -3.64 15.28 -9.30
C GLU A 33 -4.09 14.23 -10.33
N ILE A 34 -3.68 12.97 -10.13
CA ILE A 34 -4.07 11.81 -10.93
C ILE A 34 -4.46 10.64 -10.01
N PRO A 35 -5.32 9.70 -10.46
CA PRO A 35 -5.85 8.64 -9.61
C PRO A 35 -4.86 7.51 -9.33
N SER A 36 -4.10 7.10 -10.35
CA SER A 36 -3.18 5.95 -10.26
C SER A 36 -2.17 5.93 -11.40
N ILE A 37 -1.06 5.25 -11.15
CA ILE A 37 -0.09 4.82 -12.15
C ILE A 37 -0.22 3.30 -12.30
N ARG A 38 -0.27 2.80 -13.53
CA ARG A 38 -0.22 1.37 -13.83
C ARG A 38 1.03 1.05 -14.64
N ILE A 39 1.75 0.02 -14.24
CA ILE A 39 2.83 -0.58 -14.99
C ILE A 39 2.35 -1.95 -15.47
N PRO A 40 1.88 -2.05 -16.72
CA PRO A 40 1.38 -3.31 -17.26
C PRO A 40 2.53 -4.33 -17.39
N LYS A 41 2.22 -5.59 -17.10
CA LYS A 41 3.20 -6.69 -17.19
C LYS A 41 4.52 -6.39 -16.48
N PHE A 42 4.43 -5.74 -15.30
CA PHE A 42 5.57 -5.53 -14.41
C PHE A 42 6.25 -6.86 -14.02
N ALA A 43 5.46 -7.92 -13.92
CA ALA A 43 5.91 -9.30 -13.83
C ALA A 43 5.33 -10.14 -14.97
N SER A 44 6.10 -11.08 -15.50
CA SER A 44 5.60 -12.05 -16.45
C SER A 44 4.68 -13.09 -15.78
N ASP A 45 3.87 -13.79 -16.59
CA ASP A 45 3.01 -14.87 -16.09
C ASP A 45 3.84 -15.97 -15.42
N GLU A 46 5.03 -16.30 -15.95
CA GLU A 46 5.94 -17.28 -15.36
C GLU A 46 6.46 -16.82 -13.99
N GLU A 47 6.86 -15.55 -13.87
CA GLU A 47 7.30 -14.96 -12.60
C GLU A 47 6.18 -14.97 -11.56
N CYS A 48 4.96 -14.59 -11.95
CA CYS A 48 3.78 -14.62 -11.09
C CYS A 48 3.44 -16.05 -10.63
N ASN A 49 3.49 -17.04 -11.53
CA ASN A 49 3.25 -18.44 -11.19
C ASN A 49 4.29 -18.95 -10.19
N LYS A 50 5.57 -18.66 -10.35
CA LYS A 50 6.62 -19.02 -9.40
C LYS A 50 6.40 -18.38 -8.03
N LEU A 51 6.04 -17.08 -7.99
CA LEU A 51 5.70 -16.40 -6.74
C LEU A 51 4.48 -17.04 -6.07
N ALA A 52 3.42 -17.34 -6.83
CA ALA A 52 2.19 -17.95 -6.29
C ALA A 52 2.47 -19.31 -5.65
N LEU A 53 3.26 -20.17 -6.30
CA LEU A 53 3.66 -21.48 -5.75
C LEU A 53 4.53 -21.34 -4.48
N ALA A 54 5.42 -20.33 -4.45
CA ALA A 54 6.23 -20.06 -3.27
C ALA A 54 5.38 -19.56 -2.09
N ILE A 55 4.40 -18.69 -2.36
CA ILE A 55 3.45 -18.16 -1.39
C ILE A 55 2.58 -19.29 -0.82
N GLU A 56 2.05 -20.17 -1.68
CA GLU A 56 1.25 -21.31 -1.28
C GLU A 56 2.04 -22.27 -0.33
N LYS A 57 3.31 -22.50 -0.64
CA LYS A 57 4.20 -23.33 0.19
C LYS A 57 4.47 -22.74 1.57
N VAL A 58 4.58 -21.42 1.68
CA VAL A 58 4.79 -20.71 2.95
C VAL A 58 3.49 -20.65 3.75
N GLY A 59 2.35 -20.44 3.10
CA GLY A 59 1.05 -20.27 3.71
C GLY A 59 0.83 -18.88 4.30
N PHE A 60 -0.43 -18.52 4.54
CA PHE A 60 -0.82 -17.23 5.11
C PHE A 60 -1.08 -17.34 6.61
N ASP A 61 -0.59 -16.34 7.36
CA ASP A 61 -1.18 -15.94 8.63
C ASP A 61 -2.33 -14.95 8.38
N PHE A 62 -3.12 -14.67 9.41
CA PHE A 62 -4.22 -13.72 9.33
C PHE A 62 -4.02 -12.54 10.30
N TYR A 63 -4.55 -11.37 9.93
CA TYR A 63 -4.61 -10.26 10.85
C TYR A 63 -5.56 -10.59 12.02
N ARG A 64 -5.16 -10.21 13.22
CA ARG A 64 -6.02 -10.35 14.39
C ARG A 64 -7.08 -9.25 14.40
N ASN A 65 -8.33 -9.63 14.67
CA ASN A 65 -9.45 -8.68 14.80
C ASN A 65 -9.70 -7.81 13.56
N VAL A 66 -9.48 -8.37 12.37
CA VAL A 66 -9.82 -7.76 11.08
C VAL A 66 -10.89 -8.61 10.41
N GLU A 67 -12.03 -7.99 10.14
CA GLU A 67 -13.14 -8.57 9.40
C GLU A 67 -13.50 -7.67 8.20
N PRO A 68 -13.65 -8.24 7.01
CA PRO A 68 -13.43 -9.65 6.63
C PRO A 68 -11.97 -10.09 6.81
N PRO A 69 -11.68 -11.42 6.97
CA PRO A 69 -10.34 -11.90 7.23
C PRO A 69 -9.41 -11.64 6.05
N ILE A 70 -8.22 -11.16 6.34
CA ILE A 70 -7.16 -10.87 5.36
C ILE A 70 -5.96 -11.74 5.68
N GLY A 71 -5.58 -12.60 4.72
CA GLY A 71 -4.36 -13.40 4.81
C GLY A 71 -3.12 -12.55 4.54
N ARG A 72 -2.03 -12.77 5.29
CA ARG A 72 -0.77 -12.08 5.09
C ARG A 72 0.46 -12.98 5.29
N ILE A 73 1.54 -12.63 4.58
CA ILE A 73 2.91 -13.07 4.86
C ILE A 73 3.74 -11.81 5.04
N GLY A 74 4.46 -11.71 6.16
CA GLY A 74 5.16 -10.51 6.59
C GLY A 74 4.45 -9.83 7.76
N ILE A 75 4.84 -8.61 8.06
CA ILE A 75 4.32 -7.80 9.18
C ILE A 75 3.94 -6.40 8.68
N THR A 76 3.04 -5.75 9.40
CA THR A 76 2.71 -4.33 9.16
C THR A 76 2.94 -3.52 10.42
N GLN A 77 3.40 -2.29 10.26
CA GLN A 77 3.55 -1.34 11.36
C GLN A 77 2.20 -1.13 12.09
N PHE A 78 1.08 -1.14 11.35
CA PHE A 78 -0.27 -1.00 11.88
C PHE A 78 -0.59 -1.98 13.03
N GLU A 79 -0.11 -3.22 13.00
CA GLU A 79 -0.34 -4.20 14.08
C GLU A 79 0.39 -3.83 15.38
N TYR A 80 1.40 -2.96 15.31
CA TYR A 80 2.24 -2.53 16.43
C TYR A 80 2.02 -1.07 16.86
N ARG A 81 1.10 -0.35 16.20
CA ARG A 81 0.90 1.10 16.35
C ARG A 81 0.75 1.60 17.79
N ASN A 82 0.17 0.80 18.69
CA ASN A 82 -0.14 1.20 20.07
C ASN A 82 0.74 0.51 21.12
N ARG A 83 1.79 -0.25 20.75
CA ARG A 83 2.34 -1.18 21.73
C ARG A 83 3.83 -1.23 21.80
N ASP A 84 4.51 -1.57 20.75
CA ASP A 84 5.82 -2.15 20.91
C ASP A 84 6.63 -1.94 19.65
N LYS A 85 7.20 -0.74 19.57
CA LYS A 85 8.10 -0.39 18.49
C LYS A 85 9.26 -1.39 18.43
N LEU A 86 9.79 -1.81 19.60
CA LEU A 86 10.84 -2.81 19.69
C LEU A 86 10.37 -4.15 19.12
N GLY A 87 9.19 -4.63 19.51
CA GLY A 87 8.64 -5.89 19.00
C GLY A 87 8.42 -5.90 17.50
N TYR A 88 8.07 -4.76 16.89
CA TYR A 88 8.03 -4.65 15.43
C TYR A 88 9.42 -4.88 14.82
N PHE A 89 10.43 -4.15 15.28
CA PHE A 89 11.77 -4.24 14.71
C PHE A 89 12.45 -5.60 14.98
N ASP A 90 12.16 -6.24 16.10
CA ASP A 90 12.55 -7.63 16.37
C ASP A 90 11.94 -8.61 15.36
N ALA A 91 10.68 -8.37 14.97
CA ALA A 91 9.98 -9.22 13.99
C ALA A 91 10.44 -8.99 12.54
N VAL A 92 11.03 -7.84 12.20
CA VAL A 92 11.49 -7.49 10.84
C VAL A 92 12.44 -8.54 10.27
N LYS A 93 13.39 -9.05 11.06
CA LYS A 93 14.36 -10.05 10.60
C LYS A 93 13.68 -11.34 10.12
N LYS A 94 12.69 -11.82 10.88
CA LYS A 94 11.92 -13.00 10.50
C LYS A 94 11.06 -12.73 9.26
N ALA A 95 10.41 -11.58 9.20
CA ALA A 95 9.59 -11.18 8.06
C ALA A 95 10.42 -11.08 6.77
N ASN A 96 11.60 -10.48 6.82
CA ASN A 96 12.53 -10.42 5.69
C ASN A 96 13.01 -11.83 5.26
N THR A 97 13.29 -12.73 6.21
CA THR A 97 13.66 -14.11 5.88
C THR A 97 12.54 -14.80 5.10
N THR A 98 11.30 -14.69 5.55
CA THR A 98 10.14 -15.29 4.89
C THR A 98 9.87 -14.66 3.52
N TYR A 99 9.95 -13.32 3.40
CA TYR A 99 9.84 -12.62 2.13
C TYR A 99 10.90 -13.09 1.13
N ASN A 100 12.16 -13.22 1.57
CA ASN A 100 13.26 -13.69 0.73
C ASN A 100 13.06 -15.16 0.30
N GLN A 101 12.47 -16.03 1.14
CA GLN A 101 12.12 -17.41 0.74
C GLN A 101 11.14 -17.42 -0.44
N VAL A 102 10.14 -16.54 -0.43
CA VAL A 102 9.19 -16.43 -1.53
C VAL A 102 9.86 -15.87 -2.79
N THR A 103 10.58 -14.76 -2.66
CA THR A 103 11.09 -14.00 -3.82
C THR A 103 12.32 -14.65 -4.48
N SER A 104 13.12 -15.42 -3.74
CA SER A 104 14.29 -16.13 -4.28
C SER A 104 13.96 -17.18 -5.34
N LEU A 105 12.72 -17.66 -5.39
CA LEU A 105 12.27 -18.64 -6.38
C LEU A 105 11.83 -18.00 -7.71
N SER A 106 11.75 -16.67 -7.76
CA SER A 106 11.33 -15.92 -8.93
C SER A 106 12.15 -14.62 -9.07
N PHE A 107 11.62 -13.52 -8.57
CA PHE A 107 12.28 -12.23 -8.51
C PHE A 107 11.80 -11.45 -7.28
N ASP A 108 12.52 -10.40 -6.93
CA ASP A 108 12.14 -9.50 -5.84
C ASP A 108 11.38 -8.28 -6.41
N PRO A 109 10.04 -8.22 -6.24
CA PRO A 109 9.22 -7.11 -6.75
C PRO A 109 9.59 -5.75 -6.16
N LEU A 110 9.95 -5.71 -4.87
CA LEU A 110 10.36 -4.48 -4.19
C LEU A 110 11.65 -3.91 -4.79
N LYS A 111 12.66 -4.75 -4.99
CA LYS A 111 13.92 -4.33 -5.64
C LYS A 111 13.69 -3.88 -7.09
N ARG A 112 12.83 -4.59 -7.84
CA ARG A 112 12.48 -4.19 -9.22
C ARG A 112 11.80 -2.84 -9.22
N LEU A 113 10.81 -2.60 -8.34
CA LEU A 113 10.14 -1.31 -8.23
C LEU A 113 11.09 -0.20 -7.80
N ALA A 114 11.95 -0.45 -6.81
CA ALA A 114 12.96 0.52 -6.40
C ALA A 114 13.90 0.92 -7.56
N THR A 115 14.27 -0.04 -8.41
CA THR A 115 15.07 0.23 -9.63
C THR A 115 14.28 1.05 -10.65
N THR A 116 13.00 0.67 -10.88
CA THR A 116 12.10 1.42 -11.78
C THR A 116 11.92 2.86 -11.31
N LEU A 117 11.73 3.08 -10.01
CA LEU A 117 11.61 4.44 -9.45
C LEU A 117 12.92 5.22 -9.66
N ARG A 118 14.08 4.68 -9.32
CA ARG A 118 15.39 5.35 -9.51
C ARG A 118 15.65 5.75 -10.96
N GLN A 119 15.10 5.03 -11.92
CA GLN A 119 15.22 5.35 -13.35
C GLN A 119 14.26 6.46 -13.80
N ASN A 120 13.16 6.65 -13.09
CA ASN A 120 12.06 7.54 -13.49
C ASN A 120 11.87 8.76 -12.61
N VAL A 121 12.46 8.80 -11.40
CA VAL A 121 12.33 9.93 -10.48
C VAL A 121 13.70 10.41 -9.99
N SER A 122 13.80 11.69 -9.65
CA SER A 122 15.07 12.28 -9.19
C SER A 122 15.37 12.05 -7.72
N SER A 123 14.44 11.45 -6.97
CA SER A 123 14.56 11.21 -5.54
C SER A 123 15.43 9.99 -5.23
N LYS A 124 16.14 10.02 -4.10
CA LYS A 124 16.74 8.81 -3.54
C LYS A 124 15.62 7.85 -3.11
N VAL A 125 15.81 6.56 -3.38
CA VAL A 125 14.82 5.50 -3.09
C VAL A 125 15.46 4.45 -2.20
N GLN A 126 14.88 4.20 -1.01
CA GLN A 126 15.44 3.28 -0.01
C GLN A 126 14.33 2.66 0.85
N ILE A 127 14.68 1.70 1.70
CA ILE A 127 13.81 1.23 2.79
C ILE A 127 13.75 2.36 3.85
N ALA A 128 12.61 2.53 4.50
CA ALA A 128 12.49 3.42 5.63
C ALA A 128 13.41 2.96 6.77
N TYR A 129 14.06 3.91 7.40
CA TYR A 129 14.96 3.70 8.54
C TYR A 129 14.46 4.51 9.73
N GLU A 130 14.35 3.87 10.87
CA GLU A 130 13.85 4.54 12.06
C GLU A 130 14.95 5.36 12.74
N ASP A 131 15.90 4.69 13.34
CA ASP A 131 17.11 5.24 13.97
C ASP A 131 18.11 4.10 14.25
N GLU A 132 19.25 4.44 14.88
CA GLU A 132 20.31 3.47 15.18
C GLU A 132 19.88 2.35 16.15
N ALA A 133 18.87 2.59 16.99
CA ALA A 133 18.39 1.61 17.96
C ALA A 133 17.45 0.56 17.31
N TYR A 134 16.74 0.94 16.25
CA TYR A 134 15.70 0.13 15.64
C TYR A 134 16.05 -0.39 14.23
N GLY A 135 16.68 0.44 13.39
CA GLY A 135 17.12 0.05 12.05
C GLY A 135 16.04 0.19 10.97
N ASP A 136 16.10 -0.71 9.98
CA ASP A 136 15.23 -0.67 8.81
C ASP A 136 13.84 -1.24 9.09
N TYR A 137 12.82 -0.63 8.44
CA TYR A 137 11.47 -1.17 8.41
C TYR A 137 11.37 -2.40 7.51
N PHE A 138 10.33 -3.21 7.73
CA PHE A 138 9.93 -4.23 6.78
C PHE A 138 9.21 -3.59 5.59
N ALA A 139 9.43 -4.12 4.38
CA ALA A 139 8.68 -3.82 3.17
C ALA A 139 8.50 -5.08 2.32
N GLY A 140 7.42 -5.14 1.54
CA GLY A 140 7.15 -6.31 0.70
C GLY A 140 6.07 -7.24 1.25
N LEU A 141 5.06 -6.71 1.91
CA LEU A 141 3.93 -7.45 2.44
C LEU A 141 3.18 -8.21 1.35
N ILE A 142 2.95 -9.50 1.56
CA ILE A 142 2.15 -10.34 0.68
C ILE A 142 0.77 -10.51 1.31
N ARG A 143 -0.29 -10.25 0.55
CA ARG A 143 -1.66 -10.29 1.06
C ARG A 143 -2.59 -11.11 0.16
N GLN A 144 -3.47 -11.88 0.80
CA GLN A 144 -4.65 -12.48 0.17
C GLN A 144 -5.88 -11.71 0.63
N ILE A 145 -6.42 -10.88 -0.28
CA ILE A 145 -7.54 -9.97 0.01
C ILE A 145 -8.59 -10.13 -1.08
N ASN A 146 -9.73 -10.74 -0.75
CA ASN A 146 -10.87 -10.86 -1.66
C ASN A 146 -11.91 -9.76 -1.46
N ILE A 147 -11.86 -9.08 -0.32
CA ILE A 147 -12.69 -7.92 0.02
C ILE A 147 -11.94 -7.07 1.05
N ALA A 148 -11.99 -5.75 0.92
CA ALA A 148 -11.57 -4.80 1.95
C ALA A 148 -12.60 -3.68 2.07
N LEU A 149 -12.91 -3.31 3.31
CA LEU A 149 -13.85 -2.22 3.61
C LEU A 149 -13.31 -0.89 3.11
N LEU A 150 -14.18 0.12 2.97
CA LEU A 150 -13.76 1.48 2.70
C LEU A 150 -12.83 1.97 3.80
N HIS A 151 -11.59 2.30 3.48
CA HIS A 151 -10.56 2.70 4.45
C HIS A 151 -9.54 3.66 3.83
N ILE A 152 -8.64 4.10 4.64
CA ILE A 152 -7.42 4.82 4.25
C ILE A 152 -6.21 4.17 4.92
N ASP A 153 -5.04 4.39 4.32
CA ASP A 153 -3.75 4.12 4.96
C ASP A 153 -2.96 5.43 5.01
N PHE A 154 -2.67 5.90 6.22
CA PHE A 154 -1.99 7.17 6.41
C PHE A 154 -1.11 7.15 7.67
N ALA A 155 0.21 7.08 7.47
CA ALA A 155 1.18 6.90 8.54
C ALA A 155 1.20 8.05 9.56
N GLU A 156 0.94 9.30 9.14
CA GLU A 156 0.82 10.43 10.05
C GLU A 156 -0.30 10.22 11.09
N LEU A 157 -1.38 9.54 10.71
CA LEU A 157 -2.48 9.17 11.60
C LEU A 157 -2.17 7.91 12.42
N ASP A 158 -1.66 6.87 11.75
CA ASP A 158 -1.51 5.53 12.35
C ASP A 158 -0.19 5.35 13.10
N ALA A 159 0.83 6.14 12.79
CA ALA A 159 2.19 6.04 13.29
C ALA A 159 2.83 7.40 13.66
N PRO A 160 2.14 8.31 14.38
CA PRO A 160 2.62 9.69 14.59
C PRO A 160 3.97 9.77 15.34
N ASN A 161 4.31 8.73 16.11
CA ASN A 161 5.55 8.65 16.90
C ASN A 161 6.64 7.78 16.23
N TRP A 162 6.49 7.44 14.96
CA TRP A 162 7.43 6.67 14.16
C TRP A 162 8.04 7.56 13.09
N GLY A 163 9.26 7.26 12.64
CA GLY A 163 9.93 8.02 11.59
C GLY A 163 9.08 8.15 10.32
N ILE A 164 8.35 7.11 9.95
CA ILE A 164 7.40 7.10 8.82
C ILE A 164 6.19 8.01 9.01
N GLY A 165 5.86 8.42 10.23
CA GLY A 165 4.80 9.40 10.51
C GLY A 165 5.12 10.82 10.01
N ASN A 166 6.38 11.09 9.62
CA ASN A 166 6.82 12.37 9.09
C ASN A 166 6.70 12.49 7.55
N VAL A 167 6.12 11.51 6.86
CA VAL A 167 5.98 11.57 5.41
C VAL A 167 5.04 12.70 4.98
N THR A 168 5.40 13.43 3.94
CA THR A 168 4.59 14.52 3.38
C THR A 168 3.55 14.03 2.37
N SER A 169 3.76 12.83 1.82
CA SER A 169 2.82 12.14 0.93
C SER A 169 3.02 10.64 1.04
N GLN A 170 1.94 9.88 0.91
CA GLN A 170 1.97 8.43 0.99
C GLN A 170 1.22 7.80 -0.18
N LEU A 171 1.90 6.88 -0.85
CA LEU A 171 1.36 6.02 -1.88
C LEU A 171 1.40 4.58 -1.42
N VAL A 172 0.57 3.74 -2.02
CA VAL A 172 0.67 2.28 -1.93
C VAL A 172 0.86 1.71 -3.33
N TRP A 173 1.72 0.71 -3.45
CA TRP A 173 1.85 -0.08 -4.66
C TRP A 173 1.35 -1.50 -4.44
N ASN A 174 0.76 -2.10 -5.46
CA ASN A 174 0.26 -3.46 -5.46
C ASN A 174 0.67 -4.14 -6.77
N LEU A 175 1.49 -5.18 -6.68
CA LEU A 175 1.70 -6.15 -7.75
C LEU A 175 0.65 -7.25 -7.61
N TYR A 176 -0.15 -7.47 -8.64
CA TYR A 176 -1.11 -8.58 -8.67
C TYR A 176 -0.39 -9.88 -9.08
N VAL A 177 -0.03 -10.70 -8.08
CA VAL A 177 0.57 -12.03 -8.32
C VAL A 177 -0.50 -13.00 -8.84
N LYS A 178 -1.72 -12.88 -8.32
CA LYS A 178 -2.88 -13.66 -8.76
C LYS A 178 -4.11 -12.76 -8.75
N ALA A 179 -4.76 -12.62 -9.91
CA ALA A 179 -6.03 -11.91 -10.01
C ALA A 179 -7.20 -12.88 -9.83
N PRO A 180 -8.32 -12.47 -9.21
CA PRO A 180 -9.52 -13.28 -9.14
C PRO A 180 -10.10 -13.49 -10.53
N SER A 181 -10.91 -14.55 -10.71
CA SER A 181 -11.56 -14.83 -11.98
C SER A 181 -12.64 -13.80 -12.33
N GLN A 182 -13.24 -13.17 -11.32
CA GLN A 182 -14.22 -12.08 -11.47
C GLN A 182 -14.13 -11.13 -10.26
N GLY A 183 -14.44 -9.85 -10.46
CA GLY A 183 -14.49 -8.85 -9.39
C GLY A 183 -13.12 -8.51 -8.82
N GLY A 184 -13.02 -8.30 -7.50
CA GLY A 184 -11.77 -7.94 -6.80
C GLY A 184 -11.22 -6.57 -7.18
N ILE A 185 -12.06 -5.70 -7.74
CA ILE A 185 -11.68 -4.34 -8.19
C ILE A 185 -11.30 -3.50 -6.97
N CYS A 186 -10.13 -2.87 -7.02
CA CYS A 186 -9.77 -1.85 -6.06
C CYS A 186 -10.30 -0.49 -6.53
N LYS A 187 -11.27 0.05 -5.81
CA LYS A 187 -11.76 1.41 -6.01
C LYS A 187 -10.93 2.39 -5.21
N VAL A 188 -10.54 3.47 -5.84
CA VAL A 188 -9.89 4.62 -5.19
C VAL A 188 -10.76 5.84 -5.47
N TYR A 189 -11.12 6.55 -4.42
CA TYR A 189 -11.99 7.72 -4.50
C TYR A 189 -11.17 9.00 -4.44
N ASN A 190 -11.51 10.01 -5.23
CA ASN A 190 -10.90 11.34 -5.14
C ASN A 190 -11.37 12.08 -3.89
N ARG A 191 -11.09 11.50 -2.75
CA ARG A 191 -11.46 11.99 -1.42
C ARG A 191 -10.40 11.57 -0.41
N GLN A 192 -9.52 12.49 -0.06
CA GLN A 192 -8.52 12.25 0.99
C GLN A 192 -9.15 12.41 2.36
N TRP A 193 -8.71 11.58 3.29
CA TRP A 193 -9.13 11.66 4.68
C TRP A 193 -8.79 13.01 5.31
N GLN A 194 -9.71 13.48 6.16
CA GLN A 194 -9.62 14.68 6.98
C GLN A 194 -9.91 14.32 8.45
N PRO A 195 -9.40 15.07 9.43
CA PRO A 195 -9.63 14.77 10.85
C PRO A 195 -11.12 14.62 11.23
N ASP A 196 -12.00 15.40 10.61
CA ASP A 196 -13.45 15.33 10.85
C ASP A 196 -14.10 14.03 10.35
N ASP A 197 -13.40 13.24 9.55
CA ASP A 197 -13.92 11.97 9.01
C ASP A 197 -13.91 10.84 10.06
N GLU A 198 -13.16 10.97 11.15
CA GLU A 198 -13.12 9.96 12.21
C GLU A 198 -14.51 9.67 12.83
N LYS A 199 -15.41 10.63 12.80
CA LYS A 199 -16.81 10.43 13.26
C LYS A 199 -17.62 9.45 12.39
N TYR A 200 -17.15 9.16 11.15
CA TYR A 200 -17.76 8.21 10.22
C TYR A 200 -17.09 6.84 10.25
N LYS A 201 -16.11 6.64 11.13
CA LYS A 201 -15.47 5.34 11.30
C LYS A 201 -16.45 4.36 11.96
N THR A 202 -16.56 3.16 11.41
CA THR A 202 -17.43 2.12 11.95
C THR A 202 -16.87 1.64 13.30
N PRO A 203 -17.64 1.69 14.40
CA PRO A 203 -17.17 1.24 15.71
C PRO A 203 -16.66 -0.21 15.68
N GLY A 204 -15.47 -0.45 16.24
CA GLY A 204 -14.85 -1.79 16.28
C GLY A 204 -14.33 -2.31 14.94
N SER A 205 -14.32 -1.47 13.89
CA SER A 205 -13.84 -1.81 12.55
C SER A 205 -12.71 -0.86 12.10
N TYR A 206 -11.98 -1.27 11.07
CA TYR A 206 -11.06 -0.37 10.37
C TYR A 206 -11.76 0.46 9.29
N GLY A 207 -13.00 0.12 8.94
CA GLY A 207 -13.76 0.72 7.85
C GLY A 207 -14.48 2.01 8.21
N TYR A 208 -14.86 2.76 7.17
CA TYR A 208 -15.63 4.00 7.25
C TYR A 208 -16.97 3.86 6.52
N ASP A 209 -17.92 4.73 6.87
CA ASP A 209 -19.22 4.81 6.21
C ASP A 209 -19.07 5.28 4.75
N SER A 210 -19.74 4.60 3.83
CA SER A 210 -19.67 4.87 2.40
C SER A 210 -20.24 6.23 1.98
N SER A 211 -21.03 6.89 2.83
CA SER A 211 -21.53 8.25 2.58
C SER A 211 -20.42 9.28 2.36
N LEU A 212 -19.23 9.05 2.94
CA LEU A 212 -18.05 9.90 2.74
C LEU A 212 -17.62 10.05 1.28
N VAL A 213 -17.90 9.06 0.44
CA VAL A 213 -17.40 8.99 -0.93
C VAL A 213 -18.50 9.02 -2.00
N THR A 214 -19.77 9.18 -1.61
CA THR A 214 -20.94 9.09 -2.50
C THR A 214 -20.85 10.03 -3.73
N ASN A 215 -20.27 11.21 -3.56
CA ASN A 215 -20.16 12.22 -4.63
C ASN A 215 -18.72 12.39 -5.14
N SER A 216 -17.83 11.45 -4.83
CA SER A 216 -16.43 11.54 -5.24
C SER A 216 -16.20 10.92 -6.61
N GLU A 217 -15.29 11.49 -7.39
CA GLU A 217 -14.74 10.79 -8.55
C GLU A 217 -14.13 9.47 -8.10
N VAL A 218 -14.29 8.40 -8.88
CA VAL A 218 -13.79 7.08 -8.53
C VAL A 218 -12.96 6.48 -9.66
N LYS A 219 -11.80 5.93 -9.30
CA LYS A 219 -10.96 5.11 -10.17
C LYS A 219 -11.18 3.63 -9.85
N HIS A 220 -11.52 2.85 -10.85
CA HIS A 220 -11.61 1.40 -10.77
C HIS A 220 -10.30 0.77 -11.26
N ASN A 221 -9.50 0.24 -10.34
CA ASN A 221 -8.29 -0.51 -10.66
C ASN A 221 -8.65 -2.00 -10.78
N ILE A 222 -8.83 -2.45 -12.02
CA ILE A 222 -9.13 -3.86 -12.32
C ILE A 222 -7.85 -4.67 -12.06
N PRO A 223 -7.92 -5.75 -11.25
CA PRO A 223 -6.76 -6.62 -11.01
C PRO A 223 -6.43 -7.41 -12.27
N LEU A 224 -5.19 -7.31 -12.75
CA LEU A 224 -4.65 -8.09 -13.84
C LEU A 224 -3.34 -8.72 -13.37
N THR A 225 -3.22 -10.04 -13.47
CA THR A 225 -2.00 -10.76 -13.08
C THR A 225 -0.77 -10.18 -13.81
N GLY A 226 0.28 -9.91 -13.08
CA GLY A 226 1.51 -9.30 -13.58
C GLY A 226 1.53 -7.77 -13.59
N ASP A 227 0.38 -7.10 -13.48
CA ASP A 227 0.34 -5.64 -13.42
C ASP A 227 0.69 -5.11 -12.03
N LEU A 228 1.36 -3.97 -12.00
CA LEU A 228 1.61 -3.20 -10.78
C LEU A 228 0.83 -1.88 -10.84
N VAL A 229 0.09 -1.58 -9.76
CA VAL A 229 -0.68 -0.34 -9.63
C VAL A 229 -0.20 0.44 -8.42
N ILE A 230 -0.03 1.76 -8.58
CA ILE A 230 0.34 2.69 -7.52
C ILE A 230 -0.76 3.75 -7.41
N PHE A 231 -1.21 4.05 -6.18
CA PHE A 231 -2.16 5.13 -5.92
C PHE A 231 -1.89 5.80 -4.58
N ASN A 232 -2.48 6.99 -4.36
CA ASN A 232 -2.35 7.71 -3.10
C ASN A 232 -3.26 7.07 -2.04
N SER A 233 -2.66 6.48 -0.99
CA SER A 233 -3.36 5.68 0.01
C SER A 233 -4.09 6.50 1.08
N ARG A 234 -3.86 7.82 1.16
CA ARG A 234 -4.69 8.73 1.95
C ARG A 234 -6.08 8.92 1.33
N ASN A 235 -6.25 8.67 0.03
CA ASN A 235 -7.57 8.58 -0.59
C ASN A 235 -8.33 7.40 -0.01
N PHE A 236 -9.62 7.59 0.27
CA PHE A 236 -10.49 6.47 0.61
C PHE A 236 -10.46 5.44 -0.51
N HIS A 237 -10.31 4.18 -0.13
CA HIS A 237 -10.26 3.07 -1.07
C HIS A 237 -10.84 1.79 -0.47
N GLU A 238 -11.30 0.91 -1.34
CA GLU A 238 -11.90 -0.37 -0.97
C GLU A 238 -11.57 -1.45 -2.01
N VAL A 239 -11.69 -2.71 -1.64
CA VAL A 239 -11.65 -3.84 -2.58
C VAL A 239 -13.01 -4.48 -2.63
N LEU A 240 -13.64 -4.44 -3.80
CA LEU A 240 -14.94 -5.09 -4.02
C LEU A 240 -14.80 -6.62 -3.98
N PRO A 241 -15.87 -7.34 -3.59
CA PRO A 241 -15.86 -8.80 -3.61
C PRO A 241 -15.36 -9.36 -4.94
N GLY A 242 -14.56 -10.43 -4.85
CA GLY A 242 -14.06 -11.18 -6.00
C GLY A 242 -14.31 -12.67 -5.88
N ILE A 243 -14.34 -13.37 -7.00
CA ILE A 243 -14.45 -14.84 -7.08
C ILE A 243 -13.08 -15.42 -7.39
N GLY A 244 -12.63 -16.35 -6.57
CA GLY A 244 -11.29 -16.92 -6.64
C GLY A 244 -10.28 -16.18 -5.78
N GLU A 245 -9.02 -16.52 -5.93
CA GLU A 245 -7.95 -15.94 -5.11
C GLU A 245 -7.47 -14.62 -5.70
N ARG A 246 -7.26 -13.65 -4.84
CA ARG A 246 -6.59 -12.39 -5.16
C ARG A 246 -5.39 -12.24 -4.24
N ILE A 247 -4.19 -12.35 -4.82
CA ILE A 247 -2.91 -12.28 -4.10
C ILE A 247 -2.12 -11.09 -4.63
N THR A 248 -1.67 -10.23 -3.72
CA THR A 248 -0.83 -9.07 -4.03
C THR A 248 0.45 -9.08 -3.20
N ILE A 249 1.53 -8.53 -3.78
CA ILE A 249 2.71 -8.08 -3.04
C ILE A 249 2.67 -6.56 -3.05
N SER A 250 2.85 -5.95 -1.89
CA SER A 250 2.63 -4.50 -1.72
C SER A 250 3.50 -3.92 -0.61
N SER A 251 3.68 -2.63 -0.62
CA SER A 251 4.10 -1.79 0.51
C SER A 251 3.77 -0.34 0.25
N PHE A 252 4.02 0.51 1.23
CA PHE A 252 3.87 1.95 1.06
C PHE A 252 5.13 2.56 0.44
N ILE A 253 4.95 3.71 -0.20
CA ILE A 253 6.00 4.62 -0.66
C ILE A 253 5.69 5.97 -0.01
N GLY A 254 6.56 6.44 0.87
CA GLY A 254 6.45 7.76 1.48
C GLY A 254 7.44 8.73 0.90
N LYS A 255 7.02 9.98 0.70
CA LYS A 255 7.94 11.09 0.41
C LYS A 255 8.30 11.77 1.73
N MET A 256 9.57 11.72 2.10
CA MET A 256 10.09 12.39 3.29
C MET A 256 10.20 13.90 3.05
N PRO A 257 10.24 14.75 4.11
CA PRO A 257 10.41 16.20 3.96
C PRO A 257 11.64 16.60 3.15
N GLY A 258 12.73 15.81 3.21
CA GLY A 258 13.94 15.99 2.41
C GLY A 258 13.83 15.59 0.94
N GLY A 259 12.67 15.06 0.51
CA GLY A 259 12.41 14.62 -0.86
C GLY A 259 12.73 13.15 -1.14
N ASP A 260 13.40 12.44 -0.23
CA ASP A 260 13.67 11.01 -0.35
C ASP A 260 12.38 10.19 -0.36
N LEU A 261 12.37 9.11 -1.14
CA LEU A 261 11.31 8.11 -1.15
C LEU A 261 11.72 6.91 -0.29
N VAL A 262 10.82 6.52 0.61
CA VAL A 262 11.05 5.41 1.53
C VAL A 262 9.94 4.36 1.42
N PHE A 263 10.32 3.07 1.54
CA PHE A 263 9.38 1.94 1.55
C PHE A 263 9.20 1.40 2.96
N TRP A 264 7.96 1.02 3.32
CA TRP A 264 7.64 0.24 4.52
C TRP A 264 6.31 -0.52 4.36
N SER A 265 6.01 -1.41 5.33
CA SER A 265 4.72 -2.09 5.46
C SER A 265 4.21 -2.08 6.90
#